data_58c33bbba8128ee819785016225665c4
#
_entry.id   58c33bbba8128ee819785016225665c4
#
_cell.length_a   1.000
_cell.length_b   1.000
_cell.length_c   1.000
_cell.angle_alpha   90.00
_cell.angle_beta   90.00
_cell.angle_gamma   90.00
#
_symmetry.space_group_name_H-M   'P 1'
#
loop_
_entity.id
_entity.type
_entity.pdbx_description
1 polymer ?
#
loop_
_entity_poly.entity_id
_entity_poly.type
_entity_poly.pdbx_seq_one_letter_code
_entity_poly.pdbx_strand_id
1 'polypeptide(L)'
;MRRLVSNAETVTHLVKVNRITRLMSGLRVYGPCRVLFMPERLGLVQSAFESLTSLNRNGSFQKGLEVQPVEITPKGIPNDTRETARIMRESGCSLLITFGGDGTNRLVAMESGKVPLLPIAAGTNNIFPLPCEATQAGLAAAIFLKILLMEVGQKSAGFSKKLVHQHKLLQAETDSWSENALIDLAISRQATLGGRAVWDSEWLQAVFVTRCSPGASGLCGIPGAAMDISALQPYGAAAFLGNSFYVQAVLTAGTVQSVGLKSVDRLKMNQTCSVEVTEGTLLADGERVRELRNQKVRIKLQNTGPMVLDIEASLNAGLKQGYLKTG
;
A
#
# COMPACT_ATOMS: atom_id res chain seq x y z
N MET A 1 -1.46 -15.80 18.19
CA MET A 1 -0.94 -15.49 16.87
C MET A 1 -1.42 -16.45 15.78
N ARG A 2 -1.14 -17.79 15.85
CA ARG A 2 -1.58 -18.73 14.80
C ARG A 2 -3.09 -18.74 14.52
N ARG A 3 -3.96 -18.59 15.53
CA ARG A 3 -5.42 -18.55 15.35
C ARG A 3 -5.92 -17.31 14.60
N LEU A 4 -5.31 -16.15 14.84
CA LEU A 4 -5.70 -14.88 14.18
C LEU A 4 -5.30 -14.84 12.72
N VAL A 5 -4.11 -15.39 12.40
CA VAL A 5 -3.64 -15.54 11.01
C VAL A 5 -4.45 -16.61 10.26
N SER A 6 -4.95 -17.65 10.95
CA SER A 6 -5.78 -18.69 10.33
C SER A 6 -7.17 -18.21 9.93
N ASN A 7 -7.68 -17.14 10.54
CA ASN A 7 -8.97 -16.54 10.19
C ASN A 7 -8.84 -15.44 9.11
N ALA A 8 -7.62 -15.00 8.80
CA ALA A 8 -7.39 -14.07 7.69
C ALA A 8 -7.51 -14.80 6.36
N GLU A 9 -8.16 -14.16 5.39
CA GLU A 9 -8.20 -14.68 4.02
C GLU A 9 -6.78 -14.83 3.48
N THR A 10 -6.33 -16.07 3.29
CA THR A 10 -4.97 -16.35 2.81
C THR A 10 -5.00 -16.44 1.30
N VAL A 11 -4.43 -15.46 0.63
CA VAL A 11 -4.22 -15.52 -0.82
C VAL A 11 -3.18 -16.59 -1.12
N THR A 12 -3.63 -17.73 -1.67
CA THR A 12 -2.77 -18.86 -1.99
C THR A 12 -1.75 -18.50 -3.07
N HIS A 13 -0.68 -19.27 -3.16
CA HIS A 13 0.35 -19.14 -4.19
C HIS A 13 -0.26 -19.10 -5.61
N LEU A 14 -1.14 -20.05 -5.93
CA LEU A 14 -1.81 -20.12 -7.23
C LEU A 14 -2.65 -18.87 -7.54
N VAL A 15 -3.36 -18.34 -6.56
CA VAL A 15 -4.14 -17.09 -6.74
C VAL A 15 -3.23 -15.91 -7.04
N LYS A 16 -2.05 -15.83 -6.39
CA LYS A 16 -1.07 -14.77 -6.69
C LYS A 16 -0.51 -14.91 -8.10
N VAL A 17 -0.10 -16.12 -8.52
CA VAL A 17 0.35 -16.39 -9.89
C VAL A 17 -0.73 -15.97 -10.89
N ASN A 18 -1.98 -16.41 -10.72
CA ASN A 18 -3.09 -16.06 -11.60
C ASN A 18 -3.35 -14.55 -11.68
N ARG A 19 -3.23 -13.82 -10.57
CA ARG A 19 -3.37 -12.36 -10.56
C ARG A 19 -2.24 -11.67 -11.32
N ILE A 20 -1.00 -12.13 -11.16
CA ILE A 20 0.15 -11.60 -11.90
C ILE A 20 0.01 -11.88 -13.39
N THR A 21 -0.41 -13.09 -13.77
CA THR A 21 -0.68 -13.47 -15.18
C THR A 21 -1.72 -12.54 -15.81
N ARG A 22 -2.83 -12.28 -15.12
CA ARG A 22 -3.88 -11.35 -15.57
C ARG A 22 -3.37 -9.92 -15.71
N LEU A 23 -2.59 -9.43 -14.72
CA LEU A 23 -1.97 -8.11 -14.81
C LEU A 23 -1.09 -7.99 -16.05
N MET A 24 -0.19 -8.97 -16.27
CA MET A 24 0.69 -9.00 -17.44
C MET A 24 -0.10 -9.05 -18.75
N SER A 25 -1.23 -9.76 -18.78
CA SER A 25 -2.13 -9.81 -19.93
C SER A 25 -2.69 -8.43 -20.30
N GLY A 26 -3.07 -7.61 -19.30
CA GLY A 26 -3.50 -6.22 -19.52
C GLY A 26 -2.34 -5.30 -19.91
N LEU A 27 -1.20 -5.44 -19.25
CA LEU A 27 -0.05 -4.56 -19.43
C LEU A 27 0.53 -4.56 -20.86
N ARG A 28 0.50 -5.69 -21.55
CA ARG A 28 1.09 -5.85 -22.90
C ARG A 28 0.27 -5.25 -24.06
N VAL A 29 -0.94 -4.76 -23.79
CA VAL A 29 -1.93 -4.41 -24.84
C VAL A 29 -1.42 -3.34 -25.82
N TYR A 30 -0.60 -2.39 -25.36
CA TYR A 30 -0.17 -1.25 -26.18
C TYR A 30 1.30 -1.27 -26.62
N GLY A 31 1.91 -2.43 -26.68
CA GLY A 31 3.25 -2.56 -27.25
C GLY A 31 4.29 -3.09 -26.27
N PRO A 32 5.56 -3.06 -26.67
CA PRO A 32 6.61 -3.65 -25.86
C PRO A 32 6.75 -2.92 -24.53
N CYS A 33 6.78 -3.69 -23.44
CA CYS A 33 7.00 -3.22 -22.08
C CYS A 33 8.08 -4.08 -21.41
N ARG A 34 9.08 -3.43 -20.83
CA ARG A 34 10.08 -4.09 -19.98
C ARG A 34 9.57 -4.14 -18.54
N VAL A 35 9.54 -5.34 -17.99
CA VAL A 35 9.10 -5.62 -16.62
C VAL A 35 10.29 -6.10 -15.81
N LEU A 36 10.74 -5.28 -14.86
CA LEU A 36 11.68 -5.70 -13.84
C LEU A 36 10.89 -6.30 -12.66
N PHE A 37 11.34 -7.42 -12.13
CA PHE A 37 10.67 -8.03 -10.98
C PHE A 37 11.66 -8.40 -9.87
N MET A 38 11.16 -8.37 -8.64
CA MET A 38 11.89 -8.86 -7.47
C MET A 38 11.99 -10.38 -7.54
N PRO A 39 13.20 -10.95 -7.59
CA PRO A 39 13.35 -12.40 -7.47
C PRO A 39 12.92 -12.83 -6.07
N GLU A 40 12.09 -13.86 -6.00
CA GLU A 40 11.61 -14.40 -4.74
C GLU A 40 11.59 -15.94 -4.79
N ARG A 41 11.63 -16.56 -3.61
CA ARG A 41 11.84 -18.02 -3.48
C ARG A 41 10.75 -18.88 -4.12
N LEU A 42 9.55 -18.34 -4.29
CA LEU A 42 8.39 -19.09 -4.81
C LEU A 42 8.25 -18.99 -6.34
N GLY A 43 9.05 -18.15 -7.01
CA GLY A 43 9.02 -17.99 -8.47
C GLY A 43 7.68 -17.50 -9.01
N LEU A 44 6.95 -16.65 -8.28
CA LEU A 44 5.59 -16.21 -8.63
C LEU A 44 5.52 -15.54 -9.98
N VAL A 45 6.44 -14.59 -10.23
CA VAL A 45 6.46 -13.81 -11.47
C VAL A 45 6.91 -14.67 -12.64
N GLN A 46 7.91 -15.53 -12.41
CA GLN A 46 8.39 -16.48 -13.42
C GLN A 46 7.27 -17.45 -13.83
N SER A 47 6.60 -18.06 -12.86
CA SER A 47 5.46 -18.98 -13.10
C SER A 47 4.29 -18.27 -13.80
N ALA A 48 4.03 -17.00 -13.48
CA ALA A 48 3.00 -16.22 -14.15
C ALA A 48 3.35 -15.94 -15.61
N PHE A 49 4.62 -15.62 -15.90
CA PHE A 49 5.10 -15.37 -17.25
C PHE A 49 5.08 -16.66 -18.09
N GLU A 50 5.51 -17.79 -17.54
CA GLU A 50 5.41 -19.11 -18.19
C GLU A 50 3.96 -19.49 -18.48
N SER A 51 3.04 -19.26 -17.53
CA SER A 51 1.60 -19.48 -17.74
C SER A 51 1.05 -18.59 -18.85
N LEU A 52 1.46 -17.32 -18.92
CA LEU A 52 1.05 -16.39 -19.97
C LEU A 52 1.54 -16.86 -21.35
N THR A 53 2.77 -17.38 -21.43
CA THR A 53 3.36 -17.87 -22.70
C THR A 53 2.75 -19.19 -23.16
N SER A 54 2.43 -20.10 -22.24
CA SER A 54 1.84 -21.41 -22.56
C SER A 54 0.40 -21.31 -23.10
N LEU A 55 -0.36 -20.30 -22.70
CA LEU A 55 -1.71 -20.03 -23.22
C LEU A 55 -1.69 -19.59 -24.69
N ASN A 56 -0.52 -19.39 -25.26
CA ASN A 56 -0.33 -18.78 -26.56
C ASN A 56 -0.06 -19.81 -27.67
N ARG A 57 -1.07 -20.59 -28.05
CA ARG A 57 -0.97 -21.58 -29.12
C ARG A 57 -0.63 -20.98 -30.51
N ASN A 58 -0.79 -19.69 -30.74
CA ASN A 58 -0.65 -19.02 -32.02
C ASN A 58 0.53 -18.03 -32.15
N GLY A 59 1.50 -18.04 -31.24
CA GLY A 59 2.74 -17.25 -31.37
C GLY A 59 2.62 -15.71 -31.29
N SER A 60 1.40 -15.15 -31.31
CA SER A 60 1.17 -13.70 -31.28
C SER A 60 1.33 -13.08 -29.90
N PHE A 61 1.39 -13.88 -28.86
CA PHE A 61 1.39 -13.44 -27.46
C PHE A 61 2.78 -13.13 -26.87
N GLN A 62 3.87 -13.58 -27.50
CA GLN A 62 5.24 -13.30 -27.02
C GLN A 62 5.73 -11.89 -27.37
N LYS A 63 5.06 -11.20 -28.31
CA LYS A 63 5.45 -9.86 -28.73
C LYS A 63 4.85 -8.83 -27.75
N GLY A 64 5.63 -8.36 -26.77
CA GLY A 64 5.19 -7.22 -25.97
C GLY A 64 5.65 -7.15 -24.51
N LEU A 65 6.14 -8.23 -23.92
CA LEU A 65 6.72 -8.18 -22.57
C LEU A 65 8.13 -8.76 -22.57
N GLU A 66 9.08 -7.99 -22.06
CA GLU A 66 10.41 -8.42 -21.68
C GLU A 66 10.46 -8.48 -20.16
N VAL A 67 10.60 -9.67 -19.58
CA VAL A 67 10.53 -9.89 -18.13
C VAL A 67 11.90 -10.28 -17.60
N GLN A 68 12.45 -9.47 -16.69
CA GLN A 68 13.81 -9.64 -16.17
C GLN A 68 13.83 -9.51 -14.64
N PRO A 69 14.57 -10.38 -13.91
CA PRO A 69 14.78 -10.19 -12.49
C PRO A 69 15.69 -8.99 -12.22
N VAL A 70 15.49 -8.33 -11.10
CA VAL A 70 16.44 -7.36 -10.55
C VAL A 70 17.64 -8.13 -10.01
N GLU A 71 18.84 -7.59 -10.19
CA GLU A 71 20.09 -8.20 -9.69
C GLU A 71 20.24 -8.00 -8.18
N ILE A 72 19.56 -8.86 -7.42
CA ILE A 72 19.71 -8.98 -5.97
C ILE A 72 19.75 -10.45 -5.56
N THR A 73 20.38 -10.73 -4.42
CA THR A 73 20.27 -12.04 -3.75
C THR A 73 19.26 -11.93 -2.61
N PRO A 74 18.03 -12.45 -2.79
CA PRO A 74 16.99 -12.29 -1.79
C PRO A 74 17.31 -13.08 -0.52
N LYS A 75 17.27 -12.41 0.63
CA LYS A 75 17.47 -12.99 1.96
C LYS A 75 16.17 -13.42 2.63
N GLY A 76 15.02 -13.00 2.09
CA GLY A 76 13.70 -13.25 2.64
C GLY A 76 13.36 -12.29 3.80
N ILE A 77 13.92 -11.10 3.80
CA ILE A 77 13.72 -10.06 4.82
C ILE A 77 13.06 -8.82 4.20
N PRO A 78 12.42 -7.96 5.01
CA PRO A 78 11.78 -6.73 4.52
C PRO A 78 12.70 -5.80 3.72
N ASN A 79 14.00 -5.80 4.01
CA ASN A 79 14.97 -4.98 3.30
C ASN A 79 15.13 -5.37 1.83
N ASP A 80 14.88 -6.62 1.45
CA ASP A 80 14.90 -7.06 0.04
C ASP A 80 13.89 -6.27 -0.79
N THR A 81 12.70 -6.03 -0.23
CA THR A 81 11.65 -5.23 -0.88
C THR A 81 12.07 -3.77 -1.05
N ARG A 82 12.69 -3.16 -0.03
CA ARG A 82 13.19 -1.79 -0.10
C ARG A 82 14.29 -1.65 -1.16
N GLU A 83 15.28 -2.53 -1.10
CA GLU A 83 16.41 -2.52 -2.02
C GLU A 83 15.95 -2.72 -3.47
N THR A 84 15.04 -3.67 -3.70
CA THR A 84 14.44 -3.87 -5.03
C THR A 84 13.72 -2.64 -5.54
N ALA A 85 12.89 -2.00 -4.72
CA ALA A 85 12.16 -0.79 -5.12
C ALA A 85 13.11 0.36 -5.46
N ARG A 86 14.20 0.52 -4.69
CA ARG A 86 15.26 1.49 -4.95
C ARG A 86 15.94 1.21 -6.30
N ILE A 87 16.36 -0.02 -6.55
CA ILE A 87 17.02 -0.41 -7.81
C ILE A 87 16.08 -0.21 -9.00
N MET A 88 14.81 -0.60 -8.90
CA MET A 88 13.81 -0.38 -9.96
C MET A 88 13.66 1.12 -10.28
N ARG A 89 13.57 1.97 -9.26
CA ARG A 89 13.55 3.43 -9.45
C ARG A 89 14.80 3.93 -10.16
N GLU A 90 15.98 3.53 -9.69
CA GLU A 90 17.27 3.93 -10.24
C GLU A 90 17.50 3.40 -11.67
N SER A 91 16.89 2.26 -12.01
CA SER A 91 16.84 1.71 -13.37
C SER A 91 15.86 2.42 -14.30
N GLY A 92 15.18 3.48 -13.85
CA GLY A 92 14.28 4.29 -14.66
C GLY A 92 12.89 3.68 -14.86
N CYS A 93 12.43 2.80 -13.97
CA CYS A 93 11.05 2.31 -14.02
C CYS A 93 10.07 3.49 -13.92
N SER A 94 9.07 3.50 -14.80
CA SER A 94 8.05 4.55 -14.87
C SER A 94 6.85 4.28 -13.97
N LEU A 95 6.71 3.06 -13.44
CA LEU A 95 5.64 2.63 -12.55
C LEU A 95 6.15 1.47 -11.69
N LEU A 96 5.85 1.48 -10.40
CA LEU A 96 6.11 0.37 -9.48
C LEU A 96 4.78 -0.33 -9.16
N ILE A 97 4.68 -1.62 -9.42
CA ILE A 97 3.48 -2.42 -9.16
C ILE A 97 3.76 -3.34 -7.97
N THR A 98 2.89 -3.33 -6.97
CA THR A 98 3.03 -4.18 -5.79
C THR A 98 1.88 -5.16 -5.67
N PHE A 99 2.19 -6.40 -5.28
CA PHE A 99 1.22 -7.41 -4.84
C PHE A 99 1.46 -7.67 -3.35
N GLY A 100 0.79 -6.92 -2.47
CA GLY A 100 1.05 -7.01 -1.04
C GLY A 100 0.01 -6.28 -0.19
N GLY A 101 0.21 -6.33 1.11
CA GLY A 101 -0.54 -5.56 2.10
C GLY A 101 0.14 -4.21 2.42
N ASP A 102 -0.35 -3.55 3.47
CA ASP A 102 0.09 -2.20 3.88
C ASP A 102 1.59 -2.14 4.19
N GLY A 103 2.14 -3.12 4.92
CA GLY A 103 3.56 -3.19 5.24
C GLY A 103 4.46 -3.28 3.99
N THR A 104 4.09 -4.10 2.98
CA THR A 104 4.84 -4.18 1.71
C THR A 104 4.81 -2.84 0.97
N ASN A 105 3.63 -2.23 0.88
CA ASN A 105 3.45 -0.95 0.20
C ASN A 105 4.22 0.17 0.91
N ARG A 106 4.31 0.16 2.25
CA ARG A 106 5.12 1.11 3.01
C ARG A 106 6.60 1.01 2.62
N LEU A 107 7.15 -0.20 2.56
CA LEU A 107 8.55 -0.41 2.18
C LEU A 107 8.86 0.09 0.77
N VAL A 108 7.96 -0.18 -0.19
CA VAL A 108 8.12 0.30 -1.57
C VAL A 108 7.95 1.81 -1.66
N ALA A 109 6.97 2.39 -0.97
CA ALA A 109 6.70 3.83 -0.96
C ALA A 109 7.89 4.66 -0.44
N MET A 110 8.62 4.14 0.55
CA MET A 110 9.81 4.81 1.08
C MET A 110 10.93 4.95 0.05
N GLU A 111 10.98 4.08 -0.95
CA GLU A 111 12.02 4.03 -1.98
C GLU A 111 11.54 4.50 -3.36
N SER A 112 10.23 4.69 -3.55
CA SER A 112 9.63 5.02 -4.87
C SER A 112 10.01 6.42 -5.38
N GLY A 113 10.32 7.36 -4.49
CA GLY A 113 10.58 8.75 -4.85
C GLY A 113 9.39 9.36 -5.61
N LYS A 114 9.62 9.75 -6.87
CA LYS A 114 8.58 10.32 -7.75
C LYS A 114 7.91 9.26 -8.66
N VAL A 115 8.37 8.02 -8.63
CA VAL A 115 7.78 6.93 -9.43
C VAL A 115 6.43 6.54 -8.83
N PRO A 116 5.34 6.57 -9.61
CA PRO A 116 4.03 6.20 -9.10
C PRO A 116 3.95 4.73 -8.70
N LEU A 117 3.07 4.42 -7.75
CA LEU A 117 2.74 3.07 -7.33
C LEU A 117 1.41 2.63 -7.93
N LEU A 118 1.30 1.36 -8.27
CA LEU A 118 0.04 0.64 -8.49
C LEU A 118 -0.08 -0.47 -7.44
N PRO A 119 -0.67 -0.18 -6.28
CA PRO A 119 -0.78 -1.12 -5.18
C PRO A 119 -1.96 -2.08 -5.39
N ILE A 120 -1.69 -3.37 -5.52
CA ILE A 120 -2.71 -4.42 -5.70
C ILE A 120 -2.81 -5.23 -4.40
N ALA A 121 -4.03 -5.34 -3.89
CA ALA A 121 -4.32 -6.04 -2.64
C ALA A 121 -4.01 -7.53 -2.75
N ALA A 122 -3.02 -8.02 -1.99
CA ALA A 122 -2.63 -9.42 -1.92
C ALA A 122 -2.09 -9.83 -0.55
N GLY A 123 -2.23 -8.99 0.45
CA GLY A 123 -1.85 -9.24 1.85
C GLY A 123 -3.04 -9.55 2.74
N THR A 124 -2.79 -9.71 4.03
CA THR A 124 -3.81 -9.88 5.07
C THR A 124 -4.43 -8.56 5.51
N ASN A 125 -3.65 -7.47 5.52
CA ASN A 125 -4.11 -6.11 5.73
C ASN A 125 -3.97 -5.35 4.41
N ASN A 126 -5.09 -4.85 3.88
CA ASN A 126 -5.18 -4.20 2.58
C ASN A 126 -6.03 -2.93 2.69
N ILE A 127 -5.56 -1.97 3.47
CA ILE A 127 -6.20 -0.64 3.56
C ILE A 127 -5.61 0.31 2.52
N PHE A 128 -4.28 0.25 2.30
CA PHE A 128 -3.62 1.05 1.28
C PHE A 128 -3.87 0.51 -0.13
N PRO A 129 -3.63 -0.79 -0.43
CA PRO A 129 -3.90 -1.32 -1.75
C PRO A 129 -5.40 -1.54 -1.93
N LEU A 130 -5.91 -1.13 -3.10
CA LEU A 130 -7.31 -1.32 -3.44
C LEU A 130 -7.55 -2.73 -3.99
N PRO A 131 -8.66 -3.38 -3.64
CA PRO A 131 -9.10 -4.58 -4.32
C PRO A 131 -9.49 -4.20 -5.75
N CYS A 132 -8.85 -4.81 -6.74
CA CYS A 132 -9.14 -4.57 -8.16
C CYS A 132 -8.98 -5.85 -8.96
N GLU A 133 -9.62 -5.91 -10.13
CA GLU A 133 -9.39 -6.95 -11.10
C GLU A 133 -8.03 -6.71 -11.77
N ALA A 134 -7.17 -7.72 -11.77
CA ALA A 134 -5.76 -7.54 -12.15
C ALA A 134 -5.56 -7.25 -13.65
N THR A 135 -6.43 -7.75 -14.54
CA THR A 135 -6.35 -7.41 -15.98
C THR A 135 -6.68 -5.93 -16.20
N GLN A 136 -7.69 -5.42 -15.52
CA GLN A 136 -8.04 -3.99 -15.58
C GLN A 136 -6.92 -3.11 -15.03
N ALA A 137 -6.29 -3.52 -13.94
CA ALA A 137 -5.13 -2.83 -13.39
C ALA A 137 -3.95 -2.82 -14.39
N GLY A 138 -3.69 -3.95 -15.06
CA GLY A 138 -2.68 -4.05 -16.12
C GLY A 138 -2.99 -3.17 -17.33
N LEU A 139 -4.25 -3.13 -17.76
CA LEU A 139 -4.69 -2.26 -18.87
C LEU A 139 -4.57 -0.77 -18.50
N ALA A 140 -4.95 -0.40 -17.29
CA ALA A 140 -4.78 0.97 -16.78
C ALA A 140 -3.29 1.39 -16.74
N ALA A 141 -2.41 0.49 -16.28
CA ALA A 141 -0.97 0.70 -16.31
C ALA A 141 -0.45 0.87 -17.75
N ALA A 142 -0.90 0.04 -18.70
CA ALA A 142 -0.51 0.14 -20.11
C ALA A 142 -0.96 1.47 -20.73
N ILE A 143 -2.18 1.94 -20.42
CA ILE A 143 -2.68 3.24 -20.87
C ILE A 143 -1.84 4.38 -20.29
N PHE A 144 -1.57 4.33 -18.99
CA PHE A 144 -0.71 5.34 -18.32
C PHE A 144 0.68 5.41 -18.97
N LEU A 145 1.34 4.27 -19.18
CA LEU A 145 2.65 4.20 -19.80
C LEU A 145 2.62 4.72 -21.25
N LYS A 146 1.58 4.38 -22.03
CA LYS A 146 1.40 4.89 -23.38
C LYS A 146 1.25 6.41 -23.41
N ILE A 147 0.44 6.96 -22.50
CA ILE A 147 0.27 8.42 -22.38
C ILE A 147 1.59 9.07 -21.98
N LEU A 148 2.30 8.52 -21.00
CA LEU A 148 3.59 9.02 -20.55
C LEU A 148 4.63 9.04 -21.68
N LEU A 149 4.70 7.99 -22.49
CA LEU A 149 5.59 7.91 -23.67
C LEU A 149 5.25 8.97 -24.72
N MET A 150 3.96 9.28 -24.94
CA MET A 150 3.55 10.33 -25.86
C MET A 150 3.88 11.74 -25.36
N GLU A 151 3.96 11.93 -24.08
CA GLU A 151 4.37 13.21 -23.46
C GLU A 151 5.88 13.47 -23.56
N VAL A 152 6.68 12.41 -23.70
CA VAL A 152 8.14 12.53 -23.90
C VAL A 152 8.40 13.19 -25.24
N GLY A 153 8.91 14.43 -25.20
CA GLY A 153 9.19 15.22 -26.42
C GLY A 153 8.11 16.20 -26.83
N GLN A 154 6.94 16.24 -26.16
CA GLN A 154 5.91 17.25 -26.40
C GLN A 154 5.95 18.32 -25.28
N LYS A 155 5.80 19.62 -25.68
CA LYS A 155 5.71 20.74 -24.74
C LYS A 155 4.43 20.74 -23.87
N SER A 156 3.49 19.84 -24.12
CA SER A 156 2.21 19.68 -23.39
C SER A 156 2.28 18.59 -22.32
N ALA A 157 3.37 18.51 -21.56
CA ALA A 157 3.51 17.59 -20.46
C ALA A 157 2.54 17.89 -19.33
N GLY A 158 1.71 16.91 -18.91
CA GLY A 158 0.89 17.05 -17.71
C GLY A 158 -0.41 16.25 -17.67
N PHE A 159 -0.77 15.55 -18.74
CA PHE A 159 -1.97 14.70 -18.70
C PHE A 159 -1.76 13.44 -17.83
N SER A 160 -0.58 12.82 -17.92
CA SER A 160 -0.20 11.69 -17.07
C SER A 160 -0.23 12.03 -15.58
N LYS A 161 0.08 13.29 -15.21
CA LYS A 161 -0.02 13.76 -13.82
C LYS A 161 -1.44 13.75 -13.26
N LYS A 162 -2.46 13.82 -14.12
CA LYS A 162 -3.88 13.73 -13.71
C LYS A 162 -4.34 12.30 -13.45
N LEU A 163 -3.53 11.32 -13.83
CA LEU A 163 -3.80 9.90 -13.64
C LEU A 163 -3.17 9.34 -12.36
N VAL A 164 -2.49 10.19 -11.59
CA VAL A 164 -1.86 9.81 -10.32
C VAL A 164 -2.24 10.78 -9.23
N HIS A 165 -2.42 10.27 -8.00
CA HIS A 165 -2.76 11.08 -6.84
C HIS A 165 -1.68 10.98 -5.76
N GLN A 166 -1.30 12.14 -5.20
CA GLN A 166 -0.46 12.20 -4.01
C GLN A 166 -1.25 11.68 -2.81
N HIS A 167 -0.76 10.65 -2.15
CA HIS A 167 -1.37 10.13 -0.95
C HIS A 167 -0.80 10.78 0.31
N LYS A 168 -1.56 10.71 1.39
CA LYS A 168 -1.15 11.18 2.70
C LYS A 168 -0.14 10.21 3.32
N LEU A 169 0.67 10.73 4.24
CA LEU A 169 1.63 10.02 5.05
C LEU A 169 1.51 10.47 6.50
N LEU A 170 1.60 9.55 7.44
CA LEU A 170 1.82 9.87 8.85
C LEU A 170 3.30 9.81 9.16
N GLN A 171 3.79 10.81 9.88
CA GLN A 171 5.13 10.83 10.44
C GLN A 171 5.05 10.86 11.96
N ALA A 172 5.74 9.93 12.62
CA ALA A 172 6.04 9.97 14.03
C ALA A 172 7.49 10.35 14.23
N GLU A 173 7.76 11.31 15.11
CA GLU A 173 9.12 11.78 15.34
C GLU A 173 9.36 12.16 16.79
N THR A 174 10.63 12.10 17.19
CA THR A 174 11.21 12.72 18.38
C THR A 174 12.42 13.53 17.95
N ASP A 175 13.21 14.00 18.85
CA ASP A 175 14.44 14.72 18.53
C ASP A 175 15.55 13.78 17.98
N SER A 176 15.41 12.46 18.18
CA SER A 176 16.45 11.47 17.83
C SER A 176 16.08 10.54 16.66
N TRP A 177 14.81 10.45 16.29
CA TRP A 177 14.35 9.55 15.22
C TRP A 177 13.05 10.01 14.57
N SER A 178 12.80 9.48 13.36
CA SER A 178 11.56 9.64 12.60
C SER A 178 11.16 8.32 11.96
N GLU A 179 9.84 8.02 11.99
CA GLU A 179 9.22 6.85 11.36
C GLU A 179 7.99 7.28 10.56
N ASN A 180 7.79 6.63 9.42
CA ASN A 180 6.68 6.94 8.52
C ASN A 180 5.71 5.76 8.40
N ALA A 181 4.42 6.06 8.22
CA ALA A 181 3.38 5.09 7.93
C ALA A 181 2.44 5.60 6.82
N LEU A 182 1.97 4.69 5.98
CA LEU A 182 1.02 5.00 4.91
C LEU A 182 -0.41 5.09 5.41
N ILE A 183 -0.76 4.25 6.38
CA ILE A 183 -2.13 4.04 6.83
C ILE A 183 -2.30 4.41 8.29
N ASP A 184 -1.56 3.76 9.19
CA ASP A 184 -1.75 3.94 10.62
C ASP A 184 -0.44 4.04 11.40
N LEU A 185 -0.44 4.90 12.41
CA LEU A 185 0.50 4.91 13.51
C LEU A 185 -0.27 4.68 14.79
N ALA A 186 0.19 3.76 15.62
CA ALA A 186 -0.38 3.57 16.94
C ALA A 186 0.68 3.53 18.01
N ILE A 187 0.31 3.99 19.21
CA ILE A 187 1.12 3.88 20.41
C ILE A 187 0.48 2.85 21.32
N SER A 188 1.22 1.79 21.62
CA SER A 188 0.85 0.74 22.56
C SER A 188 1.62 0.93 23.87
N ARG A 189 0.94 0.69 25.00
CA ARG A 189 1.56 0.64 26.34
C ARG A 189 2.38 -0.61 26.59
N GLN A 190 2.30 -1.61 25.69
CA GLN A 190 3.04 -2.85 25.83
C GLN A 190 4.46 -2.70 25.30
N ALA A 191 5.44 -2.86 26.16
CA ALA A 191 6.87 -2.74 25.83
C ALA A 191 7.45 -3.96 25.09
N THR A 192 6.78 -5.11 25.14
CA THR A 192 7.32 -6.37 24.64
C THR A 192 7.14 -6.53 23.13
N LEU A 193 8.23 -6.80 22.43
CA LEU A 193 8.27 -7.08 20.99
C LEU A 193 7.69 -8.46 20.57
N GLY A 194 6.95 -9.13 21.45
CA GLY A 194 6.34 -10.43 21.19
C GLY A 194 5.15 -10.38 20.24
N GLY A 195 5.36 -10.68 18.98
CA GLY A 195 4.30 -10.76 17.97
C GLY A 195 4.16 -9.51 17.10
N ARG A 196 3.91 -9.69 15.79
CA ARG A 196 3.91 -8.60 14.80
C ARG A 196 2.62 -7.76 14.74
N ALA A 197 1.48 -8.29 15.17
CA ALA A 197 0.19 -7.60 15.09
C ALA A 197 -0.38 -7.28 16.47
N VAL A 198 -1.03 -6.11 16.59
CA VAL A 198 -1.86 -5.75 17.75
C VAL A 198 -3.26 -6.30 17.51
N TRP A 199 -3.72 -7.12 18.43
CA TRP A 199 -5.02 -7.79 18.38
C TRP A 199 -5.87 -7.50 19.62
N ASP A 200 -5.33 -6.73 20.55
CA ASP A 200 -6.00 -6.34 21.78
C ASP A 200 -5.92 -4.82 21.96
N SER A 201 -7.09 -4.18 21.96
CA SER A 201 -7.20 -2.72 22.08
C SER A 201 -6.87 -2.19 23.49
N GLU A 202 -6.87 -3.03 24.52
CA GLU A 202 -6.58 -2.61 25.89
C GLU A 202 -5.17 -2.04 26.05
N TRP A 203 -4.24 -2.51 25.22
CA TRP A 203 -2.86 -2.01 25.22
C TRP A 203 -2.63 -0.74 24.42
N LEU A 204 -3.62 -0.30 23.64
CA LEU A 204 -3.47 0.91 22.84
C LEU A 204 -3.65 2.17 23.70
N GLN A 205 -2.83 3.18 23.44
CA GLN A 205 -2.94 4.51 24.02
C GLN A 205 -3.55 5.49 23.03
N ALA A 206 -3.09 5.47 21.78
CA ALA A 206 -3.57 6.32 20.71
C ALA A 206 -3.39 5.65 19.35
N VAL A 207 -4.29 5.98 18.41
CA VAL A 207 -4.27 5.53 17.02
C VAL A 207 -4.45 6.74 16.11
N PHE A 208 -3.56 6.88 15.14
CA PHE A 208 -3.59 7.92 14.11
C PHE A 208 -3.69 7.25 12.75
N VAL A 209 -4.59 7.74 11.88
CA VAL A 209 -4.80 7.12 10.56
C VAL A 209 -4.87 8.18 9.46
N THR A 210 -4.38 7.82 8.26
CA THR A 210 -4.52 8.66 7.07
C THR A 210 -5.92 8.59 6.49
N ARG A 211 -6.61 7.45 6.66
CA ARG A 211 -7.98 7.18 6.22
C ARG A 211 -8.66 6.18 7.15
N CYS A 212 -9.97 6.22 7.22
CA CYS A 212 -10.77 5.25 7.96
C CYS A 212 -12.20 5.22 7.41
N SER A 213 -12.88 4.10 7.60
CA SER A 213 -14.30 3.95 7.26
C SER A 213 -14.95 2.90 8.14
N PRO A 214 -16.29 2.85 8.23
CA PRO A 214 -16.98 1.80 8.98
C PRO A 214 -16.70 0.37 8.50
N GLY A 215 -16.32 0.22 7.23
CA GLY A 215 -15.92 -1.08 6.65
C GLY A 215 -14.43 -1.41 6.79
N ALA A 216 -13.62 -0.54 7.40
CA ALA A 216 -12.20 -0.80 7.60
C ALA A 216 -11.97 -1.82 8.73
N SER A 217 -10.96 -2.66 8.56
CA SER A 217 -10.45 -3.55 9.61
C SER A 217 -9.11 -3.06 10.16
N GLY A 218 -8.63 -3.68 11.23
CA GLY A 218 -7.39 -3.28 11.88
C GLY A 218 -7.52 -1.98 12.65
N LEU A 219 -6.41 -1.27 12.81
CA LEU A 219 -6.38 -0.02 13.58
C LEU A 219 -7.24 1.08 12.96
N CYS A 220 -7.43 1.08 11.64
CA CYS A 220 -8.32 2.00 10.93
C CYS A 220 -9.81 1.79 11.28
N GLY A 221 -10.20 0.59 11.69
CA GLY A 221 -11.56 0.29 12.13
C GLY A 221 -11.96 1.02 13.41
N ILE A 222 -10.99 1.38 14.27
CA ILE A 222 -11.27 2.10 15.54
C ILE A 222 -11.84 3.49 15.25
N PRO A 223 -11.13 4.43 14.62
CA PRO A 223 -11.73 5.72 14.27
C PRO A 223 -12.80 5.57 13.17
N GLY A 224 -12.73 4.53 12.32
CA GLY A 224 -13.71 4.24 11.27
C GLY A 224 -15.11 3.96 11.80
N ALA A 225 -15.24 3.42 13.01
CA ALA A 225 -16.54 3.24 13.68
C ALA A 225 -17.20 4.58 14.11
N ALA A 226 -16.45 5.68 14.12
CA ALA A 226 -16.94 7.01 14.52
C ALA A 226 -16.94 8.03 13.36
N MET A 227 -16.15 7.82 12.30
CA MET A 227 -16.07 8.73 11.15
C MET A 227 -15.60 8.03 9.87
N ASP A 228 -15.91 8.66 8.73
CA ASP A 228 -15.46 8.21 7.40
C ASP A 228 -14.52 9.24 6.78
N ILE A 229 -13.30 8.80 6.44
CA ILE A 229 -12.26 9.63 5.86
C ILE A 229 -11.62 8.90 4.68
N SER A 230 -11.82 9.43 3.48
CA SER A 230 -11.24 8.87 2.26
C SER A 230 -9.74 9.18 2.12
N ALA A 231 -9.09 8.47 1.18
CA ALA A 231 -7.67 8.64 0.89
C ALA A 231 -7.27 10.07 0.49
N LEU A 232 -8.15 10.77 -0.25
CA LEU A 232 -7.87 12.07 -0.88
C LEU A 232 -8.35 13.27 -0.05
N GLN A 233 -9.14 13.05 1.00
CA GLN A 233 -9.54 14.15 1.89
C GLN A 233 -8.33 14.75 2.63
N PRO A 234 -8.28 16.08 2.87
CA PRO A 234 -7.10 16.77 3.40
C PRO A 234 -6.93 16.64 4.93
N TYR A 235 -7.44 15.57 5.51
CA TYR A 235 -7.32 15.25 6.92
C TYR A 235 -7.26 13.73 7.13
N GLY A 236 -6.81 13.31 8.30
CA GLY A 236 -6.84 11.97 8.83
C GLY A 236 -7.67 11.94 10.11
N ALA A 237 -7.51 10.90 10.92
CA ALA A 237 -8.11 10.81 12.24
C ALA A 237 -7.07 10.53 13.32
N ALA A 238 -7.35 11.04 14.54
CA ALA A 238 -6.65 10.73 15.77
C ALA A 238 -7.66 10.19 16.78
N ALA A 239 -7.47 8.97 17.26
CA ALA A 239 -8.28 8.34 18.28
C ALA A 239 -7.44 8.12 19.54
N PHE A 240 -7.89 8.65 20.67
CA PHE A 240 -7.29 8.44 21.99
C PHE A 240 -8.14 7.43 22.75
N LEU A 241 -7.51 6.38 23.28
CA LEU A 241 -8.20 5.33 23.99
C LEU A 241 -8.50 5.73 25.43
N GLY A 242 -9.64 5.26 25.95
CA GLY A 242 -10.15 5.59 27.26
C GLY A 242 -11.58 5.07 27.44
N ASN A 243 -12.32 5.57 28.41
CA ASN A 243 -13.63 5.03 28.78
C ASN A 243 -14.76 6.07 28.69
N SER A 244 -14.62 7.11 27.85
CA SER A 244 -15.68 8.12 27.70
C SER A 244 -16.86 7.60 26.89
N PHE A 245 -16.60 6.79 25.86
CA PHE A 245 -17.60 6.09 25.06
C PHE A 245 -16.97 4.86 24.39
N TYR A 246 -17.79 3.99 23.81
CA TYR A 246 -17.35 2.74 23.19
C TYR A 246 -17.79 2.64 21.74
N VAL A 247 -16.94 2.04 20.91
CA VAL A 247 -17.23 1.72 19.51
C VAL A 247 -17.03 0.23 19.23
N GLN A 248 -17.74 -0.32 18.27
CA GLN A 248 -17.53 -1.68 17.80
C GLN A 248 -16.56 -1.64 16.60
N ALA A 249 -15.40 -2.26 16.72
CA ALA A 249 -14.38 -2.26 15.68
C ALA A 249 -13.93 -3.69 15.33
N VAL A 250 -13.71 -3.93 14.03
CA VAL A 250 -13.12 -5.18 13.53
C VAL A 250 -11.60 -5.03 13.54
N LEU A 251 -10.93 -5.41 14.63
CA LEU A 251 -9.47 -5.31 14.73
C LEU A 251 -8.73 -6.40 13.96
N THR A 252 -9.34 -7.57 13.85
CA THR A 252 -8.78 -8.69 13.08
C THR A 252 -9.92 -9.46 12.43
N ALA A 253 -9.63 -10.17 11.34
CA ALA A 253 -10.62 -11.01 10.68
C ALA A 253 -11.27 -11.98 11.67
N GLY A 254 -12.60 -12.01 11.70
CA GLY A 254 -13.40 -12.86 12.58
C GLY A 254 -13.55 -12.36 14.03
N THR A 255 -13.07 -11.14 14.36
CA THR A 255 -13.17 -10.60 15.71
C THR A 255 -13.68 -9.17 15.71
N VAL A 256 -14.84 -8.96 16.32
CA VAL A 256 -15.38 -7.64 16.65
C VAL A 256 -15.08 -7.34 18.12
N GLN A 257 -14.52 -6.19 18.39
CA GLN A 257 -14.19 -5.76 19.76
C GLN A 257 -14.92 -4.47 20.12
N SER A 258 -15.34 -4.37 21.36
CA SER A 258 -15.80 -3.12 21.97
C SER A 258 -14.56 -2.34 22.43
N VAL A 259 -14.29 -1.22 21.78
CA VAL A 259 -13.09 -0.39 22.04
C VAL A 259 -13.52 0.88 22.75
N GLY A 260 -12.96 1.11 23.94
CA GLY A 260 -13.19 2.32 24.71
C GLY A 260 -12.35 3.49 24.19
N LEU A 261 -12.99 4.63 23.99
CA LEU A 261 -12.36 5.84 23.47
C LEU A 261 -12.54 7.01 24.42
N LYS A 262 -11.51 7.84 24.55
CA LYS A 262 -11.57 9.16 25.20
C LYS A 262 -12.05 10.20 24.20
N SER A 263 -11.50 10.21 23.01
CA SER A 263 -11.90 11.09 21.90
C SER A 263 -11.52 10.50 20.54
N VAL A 264 -12.24 10.96 19.51
CA VAL A 264 -11.89 10.75 18.10
C VAL A 264 -12.02 12.07 17.38
N ASP A 265 -10.92 12.55 16.81
CA ASP A 265 -10.83 13.89 16.22
C ASP A 265 -10.25 13.82 14.80
N ARG A 266 -10.59 14.80 13.95
CA ARG A 266 -9.92 14.98 12.67
C ARG A 266 -8.49 15.48 12.88
N LEU A 267 -7.52 14.78 12.33
CA LEU A 267 -6.13 15.21 12.26
C LEU A 267 -5.93 16.03 10.99
N LYS A 268 -5.77 17.35 11.13
CA LYS A 268 -5.58 18.24 9.98
C LYS A 268 -4.18 18.08 9.38
N MET A 269 -4.06 18.38 8.09
CA MET A 269 -2.78 18.38 7.39
C MET A 269 -1.79 19.32 8.08
N ASN A 270 -0.56 18.84 8.27
CA ASN A 270 0.53 19.52 8.97
C ASN A 270 0.28 19.87 10.47
N GLN A 271 -0.85 19.46 11.02
CA GLN A 271 -1.10 19.57 12.46
C GLN A 271 -0.22 18.56 13.20
N THR A 272 0.49 19.02 14.21
CA THR A 272 1.24 18.15 15.12
C THR A 272 0.38 17.76 16.31
N CYS A 273 0.27 16.46 16.55
CA CYS A 273 -0.32 15.90 17.75
C CYS A 273 0.79 15.25 18.58
N SER A 274 0.86 15.54 19.88
CA SER A 274 1.89 15.01 20.76
C SER A 274 1.32 14.01 21.75
N VAL A 275 2.04 12.92 21.97
CA VAL A 275 1.71 11.88 22.94
C VAL A 275 2.90 11.66 23.87
N GLU A 276 2.68 11.79 25.17
CA GLU A 276 3.68 11.43 26.18
C GLU A 276 3.63 9.92 26.40
N VAL A 277 4.78 9.28 26.34
CA VAL A 277 4.93 7.84 26.50
C VAL A 277 5.98 7.54 27.55
N THR A 278 5.56 6.96 28.67
CA THR A 278 6.47 6.50 29.70
C THR A 278 7.16 5.21 29.27
N GLU A 279 6.39 4.22 28.84
CA GLU A 279 6.87 2.96 28.28
C GLU A 279 5.87 2.44 27.26
N GLY A 280 6.36 1.88 26.16
CA GLY A 280 5.49 1.36 25.11
C GLY A 280 6.18 1.03 23.81
N THR A 281 5.38 0.88 22.77
CA THR A 281 5.84 0.55 21.42
C THR A 281 5.11 1.42 20.39
N LEU A 282 5.85 1.93 19.41
CA LEU A 282 5.30 2.52 18.19
C LEU A 282 5.02 1.43 17.17
N LEU A 283 3.83 1.51 16.60
CA LEU A 283 3.40 0.67 15.49
C LEU A 283 3.22 1.54 14.24
N ALA A 284 3.59 1.01 13.08
CA ALA A 284 3.40 1.63 11.79
C ALA A 284 2.86 0.59 10.80
N ASP A 285 1.71 0.87 10.18
CA ASP A 285 1.01 -0.02 9.24
C ASP A 285 0.84 -1.45 9.81
N GLY A 286 0.43 -1.52 11.08
CA GLY A 286 0.20 -2.75 11.81
C GLY A 286 1.46 -3.49 12.29
N GLU A 287 2.65 -2.98 12.02
CA GLU A 287 3.93 -3.58 12.45
C GLU A 287 4.57 -2.80 13.60
N ARG A 288 5.19 -3.52 14.55
CA ARG A 288 5.99 -2.90 15.61
C ARG A 288 7.32 -2.44 15.05
N VAL A 289 7.59 -1.13 15.14
CA VAL A 289 8.77 -0.52 14.54
C VAL A 289 9.77 0.00 15.57
N ARG A 290 9.30 0.41 16.76
CA ARG A 290 10.19 1.04 17.75
C ARG A 290 9.69 0.90 19.20
N GLU A 291 10.60 0.61 20.10
CA GLU A 291 10.35 0.75 21.53
C GLU A 291 10.39 2.22 21.95
N LEU A 292 9.52 2.59 22.87
CA LEU A 292 9.38 3.94 23.39
C LEU A 292 9.63 3.94 24.91
N ARG A 293 10.48 4.84 25.40
CA ARG A 293 10.76 5.00 26.85
C ARG A 293 10.95 6.46 27.20
N ASN A 294 10.11 6.99 28.10
CA ASN A 294 10.17 8.36 28.62
C ASN A 294 10.39 9.41 27.54
N GLN A 295 9.54 9.42 26.51
CA GLN A 295 9.67 10.35 25.40
C GLN A 295 8.32 10.90 24.94
N LYS A 296 8.38 12.10 24.39
CA LYS A 296 7.26 12.76 23.73
C LYS A 296 7.33 12.48 22.24
N VAL A 297 6.36 11.74 21.74
CA VAL A 297 6.24 11.41 20.31
C VAL A 297 5.34 12.45 19.64
N ARG A 298 5.85 13.12 18.62
CA ARG A 298 5.09 14.04 17.77
C ARG A 298 4.58 13.30 16.56
N ILE A 299 3.28 13.35 16.32
CA ILE A 299 2.62 12.72 15.16
C ILE A 299 2.11 13.83 14.25
N LYS A 300 2.40 13.72 12.96
CA LYS A 300 2.03 14.70 11.94
C LYS A 300 1.47 14.01 10.70
N LEU A 301 0.36 14.54 10.18
CA LEU A 301 -0.17 14.15 8.88
C LEU A 301 0.43 15.05 7.80
N GLN A 302 0.96 14.43 6.74
CA GLN A 302 1.62 15.14 5.63
C GLN A 302 1.05 14.68 4.28
N ASN A 303 1.15 15.55 3.27
CA ASN A 303 0.82 15.22 1.87
C ASN A 303 2.10 14.89 1.09
N THR A 304 2.95 14.04 1.67
CA THR A 304 4.26 13.64 1.13
C THR A 304 4.39 12.14 0.90
N GLY A 305 3.28 11.42 0.99
CA GLY A 305 3.24 9.98 0.70
C GLY A 305 3.47 9.68 -0.79
N PRO A 306 3.34 8.44 -1.23
CA PRO A 306 3.61 8.07 -2.61
C PRO A 306 2.56 8.65 -3.57
N MET A 307 2.97 8.84 -4.82
CA MET A 307 2.04 8.99 -5.94
C MET A 307 1.42 7.63 -6.25
N VAL A 308 0.11 7.55 -6.40
CA VAL A 308 -0.62 6.30 -6.68
C VAL A 308 -1.39 6.44 -7.97
N LEU A 309 -1.25 5.46 -8.86
CA LEU A 309 -1.97 5.40 -10.13
C LEU A 309 -3.47 5.20 -9.86
N ASP A 310 -4.29 6.05 -10.44
CA ASP A 310 -5.74 5.92 -10.47
C ASP A 310 -6.15 5.03 -11.65
N ILE A 311 -6.62 3.83 -11.33
CA ILE A 311 -7.04 2.83 -12.33
C ILE A 311 -8.21 3.36 -13.14
N GLU A 312 -9.24 3.91 -12.49
CA GLU A 312 -10.44 4.39 -13.14
C GLU A 312 -10.16 5.61 -14.03
N ALA A 313 -9.40 6.58 -13.52
CA ALA A 313 -8.98 7.74 -14.30
C ALA A 313 -8.15 7.32 -15.53
N SER A 314 -7.28 6.31 -15.40
CA SER A 314 -6.48 5.79 -16.50
C SER A 314 -7.32 5.11 -17.58
N LEU A 315 -8.29 4.27 -17.18
CA LEU A 315 -9.22 3.62 -18.11
C LEU A 315 -10.11 4.64 -18.82
N ASN A 316 -10.62 5.64 -18.08
CA ASN A 316 -11.40 6.74 -18.65
C ASN A 316 -10.57 7.61 -19.62
N ALA A 317 -9.29 7.81 -19.33
CA ALA A 317 -8.37 8.47 -20.26
C ALA A 317 -8.19 7.65 -21.54
N GLY A 318 -8.03 6.33 -21.43
CA GLY A 318 -7.97 5.43 -22.57
C GLY A 318 -9.23 5.47 -23.44
N LEU A 319 -10.41 5.55 -22.83
CA LEU A 319 -11.67 5.73 -23.53
C LEU A 319 -11.70 7.03 -24.33
N LYS A 320 -11.36 8.16 -23.70
CA LYS A 320 -11.34 9.49 -24.33
C LYS A 320 -10.33 9.59 -25.47
N GLN A 321 -9.20 8.93 -25.35
CA GLN A 321 -8.16 8.89 -26.39
C GLN A 321 -8.42 7.85 -27.50
N GLY A 322 -9.53 7.10 -27.41
CA GLY A 322 -9.86 6.05 -28.39
C GLY A 322 -9.01 4.78 -28.27
N TYR A 323 -8.20 4.63 -27.22
CA TYR A 323 -7.34 3.45 -27.05
C TYR A 323 -8.10 2.16 -26.77
N LEU A 324 -9.34 2.25 -26.29
CA LEU A 324 -10.20 1.08 -26.05
C LEU A 324 -11.02 0.66 -27.28
N LYS A 325 -10.87 1.35 -28.42
CA LYS A 325 -11.48 0.96 -29.69
C LYS A 325 -10.50 0.15 -30.51
N THR A 326 -10.92 -1.04 -30.92
CA THR A 326 -10.23 -1.83 -31.94
C THR A 326 -10.98 -1.58 -33.24
N GLY A 327 -10.35 -0.91 -34.19
CA GLY A 327 -10.85 -0.72 -35.55
C GLY A 327 -10.76 -1.97 -36.38
#